data_36547f0df0e36c16556f8386e6933df8
#
_entry.id   36547f0df0e36c16556f8386e6933df8
#
_cell.length_a   1.000
_cell.length_b   1.000
_cell.length_c   1.000
_cell.angle_alpha   90.00
_cell.angle_beta   90.00
_cell.angle_gamma   90.00
#
_symmetry.space_group_name_H-M   'P 1'
#
loop_
_entity.id
_entity.type
_entity.pdbx_description
1 polymer ?
#
loop_
_entity_poly.entity_id
_entity_poly.type
_entity_poly.pdbx_seq_one_letter_code
_entity_poly.pdbx_strand_id
1 'polypeptide(L)'
;MRVSFKQTRTTPALKEAVASSGQFWRMADGRFRWELGNPATMILIFDQETVRLKEGAAGPWQTLKPDDSRVRMWMKFLSGREMDAESLTKNFTLKVTQQEKTFVTVAMIPRPLLIKKYLKQLDMQIEPGGKRLLGFRIVQGDGSMLLMNFGPPEKPGADVEKLFRVEAQ
;
A
#
# COMPACT_ATOMS: atom_id res chain seq x y z
N MET A 1 9.48 -11.93 -3.11
CA MET A 1 8.23 -12.15 -2.36
C MET A 1 7.06 -11.67 -3.22
N ARG A 2 6.01 -12.46 -3.34
CA ARG A 2 4.72 -12.11 -3.95
C ARG A 2 3.64 -12.20 -2.88
N VAL A 3 2.67 -11.28 -2.91
CA VAL A 3 1.53 -11.26 -1.98
C VAL A 3 0.28 -10.88 -2.77
N SER A 4 -0.78 -11.64 -2.64
CA SER A 4 -2.11 -11.25 -3.11
C SER A 4 -2.78 -10.33 -2.09
N PHE A 5 -3.66 -9.46 -2.54
CA PHE A 5 -4.47 -8.63 -1.64
C PHE A 5 -5.90 -8.47 -2.15
N LYS A 6 -6.79 -8.18 -1.20
CA LYS A 6 -8.13 -7.68 -1.45
C LYS A 6 -8.26 -6.30 -0.85
N GLN A 7 -8.87 -5.38 -1.58
CA GLN A 7 -9.17 -4.06 -1.06
C GLN A 7 -10.65 -3.73 -1.21
N THR A 8 -11.13 -2.93 -0.28
CA THR A 8 -12.48 -2.34 -0.33
C THR A 8 -12.34 -0.85 -0.12
N ARG A 9 -12.86 -0.08 -1.07
CA ARG A 9 -12.87 1.38 -1.01
C ARG A 9 -14.30 1.87 -0.82
N THR A 10 -14.48 2.73 0.17
CA THR A 10 -15.73 3.43 0.46
C THR A 10 -15.48 4.92 0.39
N THR A 11 -16.33 5.66 -0.29
CA THR A 11 -16.30 7.13 -0.30
C THR A 11 -17.67 7.67 0.06
N PRO A 12 -17.78 8.86 0.67
CA PRO A 12 -19.09 9.45 1.00
C PRO A 12 -19.99 9.64 -0.21
N ALA A 13 -19.42 9.77 -1.42
CA ALA A 13 -20.16 9.96 -2.66
C ALA A 13 -20.69 8.64 -3.27
N LEU A 14 -20.19 7.49 -2.85
CA LEU A 14 -20.62 6.18 -3.36
C LEU A 14 -21.63 5.55 -2.41
N LYS A 15 -22.74 5.05 -2.96
CA LYS A 15 -23.76 4.32 -2.18
C LYS A 15 -23.25 2.95 -1.72
N GLU A 16 -22.32 2.35 -2.46
CA GLU A 16 -21.78 1.02 -2.20
C GLU A 16 -20.26 1.05 -2.18
N ALA A 17 -19.69 0.14 -1.40
CA ALA A 17 -18.24 -0.05 -1.35
C ALA A 17 -17.75 -0.73 -2.64
N VAL A 18 -16.64 -0.25 -3.19
CA VAL A 18 -15.99 -0.85 -4.35
C VAL A 18 -14.94 -1.84 -3.87
N ALA A 19 -15.16 -3.12 -4.19
CA ALA A 19 -14.20 -4.18 -3.91
C ALA A 19 -13.32 -4.44 -5.13
N SER A 20 -12.04 -4.67 -4.92
CA SER A 20 -11.07 -5.07 -5.93
C SER A 20 -9.99 -5.96 -5.31
N SER A 21 -9.26 -6.65 -6.17
CA SER A 21 -8.14 -7.50 -5.75
C SER A 21 -6.90 -7.17 -6.57
N GLY A 22 -5.75 -7.60 -6.09
CA GLY A 22 -4.51 -7.36 -6.79
C GLY A 22 -3.37 -8.21 -6.26
N GLN A 23 -2.19 -7.89 -6.75
CA GLN A 23 -0.95 -8.56 -6.39
C GLN A 23 0.17 -7.56 -6.17
N PHE A 24 1.08 -7.93 -5.31
CA PHE A 24 2.26 -7.14 -4.98
C PHE A 24 3.49 -8.03 -5.01
N TRP A 25 4.53 -7.58 -5.69
CA TRP A 25 5.84 -8.23 -5.71
C TRP A 25 6.87 -7.30 -5.09
N ARG A 26 7.73 -7.86 -4.27
CA ARG A 26 8.90 -7.16 -3.72
C ARG A 26 10.15 -8.00 -3.97
N MET A 27 11.14 -7.38 -4.58
CA MET A 27 12.44 -7.97 -4.83
C MET A 27 13.40 -7.72 -3.68
N ALA A 28 14.47 -8.50 -3.58
CA ALA A 28 15.48 -8.35 -2.53
C ALA A 28 16.25 -7.04 -2.62
N ASP A 29 16.40 -6.50 -3.84
CA ASP A 29 17.06 -5.23 -4.13
C ASP A 29 16.20 -3.99 -3.84
N GLY A 30 14.95 -4.19 -3.35
CA GLY A 30 14.03 -3.12 -2.98
C GLY A 30 13.09 -2.67 -4.10
N ARG A 31 13.23 -3.20 -5.32
CA ARG A 31 12.22 -2.98 -6.37
C ARG A 31 10.88 -3.58 -5.93
N PHE A 32 9.80 -2.94 -6.34
CA PHE A 32 8.49 -3.54 -6.16
C PHE A 32 7.56 -3.25 -7.35
N ARG A 33 6.57 -4.12 -7.50
CA ARG A 33 5.47 -3.98 -8.46
C ARG A 33 4.16 -4.18 -7.74
N TRP A 34 3.21 -3.33 -8.06
CA TRP A 34 1.84 -3.37 -7.58
C TRP A 34 0.87 -3.47 -8.75
N GLU A 35 -0.04 -4.41 -8.72
CA GLU A 35 -1.10 -4.55 -9.69
C GLU A 35 -2.45 -4.55 -9.02
N LEU A 36 -3.39 -3.77 -9.55
CA LEU A 36 -4.78 -3.73 -9.13
C LEU A 36 -5.68 -4.23 -10.25
N GLY A 37 -6.58 -5.16 -9.91
CA GLY A 37 -7.49 -5.78 -10.86
C GLY A 37 -6.96 -7.09 -11.46
N ASN A 38 -7.88 -7.86 -12.07
CA ASN A 38 -7.54 -9.02 -12.88
C ASN A 38 -8.56 -9.11 -14.06
N PRO A 39 -8.17 -8.73 -15.28
CA PRO A 39 -6.85 -8.20 -15.67
C PRO A 39 -6.51 -6.88 -14.97
N ALA A 40 -5.21 -6.57 -14.87
CA ALA A 40 -4.74 -5.40 -14.14
C ALA A 40 -5.25 -4.10 -14.79
N THR A 41 -5.95 -3.28 -13.99
CA THR A 41 -6.45 -1.96 -14.38
C THR A 41 -5.49 -0.84 -13.96
N MET A 42 -4.58 -1.12 -13.03
CA MET A 42 -3.51 -0.23 -12.63
C MET A 42 -2.26 -1.06 -12.33
N ILE A 43 -1.13 -0.61 -12.84
CA ILE A 43 0.18 -1.19 -12.57
C ILE A 43 1.12 -0.09 -12.11
N LEU A 44 1.77 -0.27 -10.98
CA LEU A 44 2.81 0.61 -10.47
C LEU A 44 4.09 -0.20 -10.31
N ILE A 45 5.19 0.28 -10.87
CA ILE A 45 6.53 -0.31 -10.74
C ILE A 45 7.46 0.73 -10.14
N PHE A 46 8.18 0.35 -9.11
CA PHE A 46 9.29 1.09 -8.54
C PHE A 46 10.60 0.33 -8.77
N ASP A 47 11.54 0.98 -9.40
CA ASP A 47 12.86 0.43 -9.74
C ASP A 47 14.01 1.21 -9.08
N GLN A 48 13.86 1.53 -7.79
CA GLN A 48 14.83 2.26 -6.96
C GLN A 48 14.90 3.78 -7.18
N GLU A 49 14.79 4.27 -8.41
CA GLU A 49 14.93 5.69 -8.75
C GLU A 49 13.67 6.27 -9.37
N THR A 50 12.93 5.44 -10.10
CA THR A 50 11.75 5.88 -10.84
C THR A 50 10.51 5.11 -10.41
N VAL A 51 9.38 5.78 -10.54
CA VAL A 51 8.06 5.17 -10.41
C VAL A 51 7.42 5.17 -11.79
N ARG A 52 7.01 4.01 -12.26
CA ARG A 52 6.26 3.89 -13.50
C ARG A 52 4.83 3.49 -13.18
N LEU A 53 3.90 4.25 -13.71
CA LEU A 53 2.46 4.03 -13.52
C LEU A 53 1.80 3.78 -14.86
N LYS A 54 0.96 2.76 -14.92
CA LYS A 54 0.06 2.50 -16.04
C LYS A 54 -1.36 2.42 -15.51
N GLU A 55 -2.26 3.21 -16.06
CA GLU A 55 -3.68 3.22 -15.74
C GLU A 55 -4.49 2.74 -16.94
N GLY A 56 -5.36 1.75 -16.71
CA GLY A 56 -6.09 1.05 -17.77
C GLY A 56 -5.22 0.05 -18.55
N ALA A 57 -5.86 -0.96 -19.13
CA ALA A 57 -5.19 -2.02 -19.89
C ALA A 57 -4.41 -1.46 -21.11
N ALA A 58 -4.99 -0.48 -21.81
CA ALA A 58 -4.43 0.15 -23.01
C ALA A 58 -3.75 1.51 -22.72
N GLY A 59 -3.69 1.96 -21.45
CA GLY A 59 -3.11 3.25 -21.10
C GLY A 59 -1.60 3.29 -21.32
N PRO A 60 -1.01 4.48 -21.59
CA PRO A 60 0.42 4.63 -21.70
C PRO A 60 1.11 4.51 -20.34
N TRP A 61 2.39 4.13 -20.35
CA TRP A 61 3.22 4.23 -19.17
C TRP A 61 3.58 5.69 -18.88
N GLN A 62 3.42 6.08 -17.63
CA GLN A 62 3.82 7.39 -17.10
C GLN A 62 5.01 7.19 -16.16
N THR A 63 6.06 7.98 -16.33
CA THR A 63 7.17 8.00 -15.37
C THR A 63 6.93 9.13 -14.38
N LEU A 64 6.93 8.80 -13.11
CA LEU A 64 6.70 9.72 -11.99
C LEU A 64 7.96 9.80 -11.15
N LYS A 65 8.14 10.94 -10.48
CA LYS A 65 9.16 11.04 -9.43
C LYS A 65 8.65 10.34 -8.16
N PRO A 66 9.52 9.75 -7.32
CA PRO A 66 9.10 9.11 -6.07
C PRO A 66 8.36 10.04 -5.09
N ASP A 67 8.60 11.34 -5.19
CA ASP A 67 7.94 12.39 -4.39
C ASP A 67 6.64 12.94 -5.01
N ASP A 68 6.22 12.44 -6.18
CA ASP A 68 4.95 12.82 -6.81
C ASP A 68 3.79 12.55 -5.83
N SER A 69 2.90 13.53 -5.69
CA SER A 69 1.80 13.49 -4.73
C SER A 69 0.86 12.29 -4.89
N ARG A 70 0.76 11.74 -6.11
CA ARG A 70 -0.08 10.56 -6.43
C ARG A 70 0.44 9.27 -5.82
N VAL A 71 1.76 9.17 -5.67
CA VAL A 71 2.42 7.93 -5.24
C VAL A 71 3.22 8.08 -3.94
N ARG A 72 3.53 9.31 -3.52
CA ARG A 72 4.39 9.59 -2.35
C ARG A 72 3.97 8.85 -1.08
N MET A 73 2.66 8.82 -0.78
CA MET A 73 2.16 8.12 0.40
C MET A 73 2.38 6.60 0.29
N TRP A 74 2.12 6.04 -0.89
CA TRP A 74 2.34 4.63 -1.17
C TRP A 74 3.81 4.27 -1.16
N MET A 75 4.67 5.16 -1.69
CA MET A 75 6.12 4.97 -1.68
C MET A 75 6.69 4.88 -0.28
N LYS A 76 6.26 5.75 0.62
CA LYS A 76 6.65 5.69 2.04
C LYS A 76 6.25 4.37 2.69
N PHE A 77 5.05 3.91 2.40
CA PHE A 77 4.49 2.69 2.97
C PHE A 77 5.15 1.41 2.41
N LEU A 78 5.35 1.36 1.09
CA LEU A 78 5.83 0.16 0.40
C LEU A 78 7.36 0.03 0.41
N SER A 79 8.09 1.15 0.40
CA SER A 79 9.55 1.13 0.46
C SER A 79 10.10 0.67 1.82
N GLY A 80 9.33 0.86 2.90
CA GLY A 80 9.73 0.55 4.26
C GLY A 80 10.92 1.36 4.77
N ARG A 81 11.40 2.35 3.99
CA ARG A 81 12.62 3.11 4.29
C ARG A 81 12.45 4.18 5.38
N GLU A 82 11.22 4.64 5.60
CA GLU A 82 10.92 5.75 6.53
C GLU A 82 10.02 5.33 7.70
N MET A 83 9.83 4.04 7.93
CA MET A 83 9.01 3.53 9.02
C MET A 83 9.86 3.08 10.21
N ASP A 84 10.89 3.87 10.57
CA ASP A 84 11.54 3.65 11.84
C ASP A 84 10.63 4.06 13.02
N ALA A 85 10.86 3.45 14.17
CA ALA A 85 10.01 3.66 15.35
C ALA A 85 9.99 5.11 15.82
N GLU A 86 11.10 5.84 15.63
CA GLU A 86 11.22 7.23 16.02
C GLU A 86 10.36 8.15 15.13
N SER A 87 10.46 8.01 13.81
CA SER A 87 9.62 8.74 12.84
C SER A 87 8.15 8.47 13.05
N LEU A 88 7.78 7.21 13.34
CA LEU A 88 6.40 6.83 13.62
C LEU A 88 5.88 7.52 14.88
N THR A 89 6.63 7.46 15.99
CA THR A 89 6.20 8.05 17.27
C THR A 89 6.22 9.58 17.25
N LYS A 90 7.09 10.19 16.45
CA LYS A 90 7.14 11.65 16.26
C LYS A 90 5.90 12.17 15.53
N ASN A 91 5.45 11.46 14.49
CA ASN A 91 4.38 11.92 13.61
C ASN A 91 3.00 11.35 13.96
N PHE A 92 2.94 10.25 14.73
CA PHE A 92 1.70 9.56 15.06
C PHE A 92 1.59 9.28 16.56
N THR A 93 0.36 9.29 17.04
CA THR A 93 0.01 8.65 18.30
C THR A 93 -0.34 7.20 17.99
N LEU A 94 0.37 6.26 18.61
CA LEU A 94 0.16 4.83 18.44
C LEU A 94 -0.71 4.30 19.57
N LYS A 95 -1.74 3.50 19.25
CA LYS A 95 -2.61 2.87 20.24
C LYS A 95 -2.94 1.44 19.79
N VAL A 96 -2.71 0.46 20.64
CA VAL A 96 -3.26 -0.88 20.43
C VAL A 96 -4.75 -0.82 20.69
N THR A 97 -5.56 -1.13 19.67
CA THR A 97 -7.02 -1.08 19.74
C THR A 97 -7.66 -2.45 19.83
N GLN A 98 -6.95 -3.46 19.36
CA GLN A 98 -7.40 -4.85 19.42
C GLN A 98 -6.20 -5.78 19.56
N GLN A 99 -6.31 -6.80 20.39
CA GLN A 99 -5.29 -7.84 20.55
C GLN A 99 -5.97 -9.19 20.61
N GLU A 100 -5.68 -10.00 19.61
CA GLU A 100 -6.17 -11.37 19.47
C GLU A 100 -5.00 -12.35 19.41
N LYS A 101 -5.28 -13.65 19.49
CA LYS A 101 -4.24 -14.69 19.38
C LYS A 101 -3.51 -14.65 18.01
N THR A 102 -4.19 -14.23 16.97
CA THR A 102 -3.70 -14.26 15.58
C THR A 102 -3.28 -12.91 15.03
N PHE A 103 -3.67 -11.80 15.67
CA PHE A 103 -3.29 -10.45 15.23
C PHE A 103 -3.37 -9.43 16.35
N VAL A 104 -2.67 -8.34 16.13
CA VAL A 104 -2.75 -7.10 16.91
C VAL A 104 -3.12 -5.96 15.96
N THR A 105 -4.09 -5.13 16.34
CA THR A 105 -4.42 -3.90 15.59
C THR A 105 -3.81 -2.69 16.30
N VAL A 106 -2.99 -1.96 15.56
CA VAL A 106 -2.36 -0.72 16.01
C VAL A 106 -2.98 0.44 15.24
N ALA A 107 -3.68 1.31 15.94
CA ALA A 107 -4.18 2.58 15.39
C ALA A 107 -3.07 3.62 15.44
N MET A 108 -2.85 4.28 14.31
CA MET A 108 -1.91 5.37 14.10
C MET A 108 -2.71 6.64 13.79
N ILE A 109 -2.70 7.58 14.72
CA ILE A 109 -3.42 8.85 14.60
C ILE A 109 -2.39 9.96 14.35
N PRO A 110 -2.43 10.65 13.20
CA PRO A 110 -1.49 11.72 12.90
C PRO A 110 -1.54 12.83 13.95
N ARG A 111 -0.37 13.35 14.36
CA ARG A 111 -0.27 14.51 15.25
C ARG A 111 -0.32 15.83 14.50
N PRO A 112 0.44 16.00 13.36
CA PRO A 112 0.46 17.27 12.64
C PRO A 112 -0.90 17.57 11.98
N LEU A 113 -1.39 18.82 12.12
CA LEU A 113 -2.65 19.27 11.53
C LEU A 113 -2.69 19.13 10.01
N LEU A 114 -1.58 19.37 9.34
CA LEU A 114 -1.46 19.22 7.89
C LEU A 114 -1.72 17.78 7.43
N ILE A 115 -1.24 16.80 8.20
CA ILE A 115 -1.47 15.39 7.89
C ILE A 115 -2.92 15.01 8.18
N LYS A 116 -3.49 15.49 9.28
CA LYS A 116 -4.89 15.22 9.67
C LYS A 116 -5.92 15.65 8.62
N LYS A 117 -5.58 16.65 7.80
CA LYS A 117 -6.43 17.09 6.69
C LYS A 117 -6.64 15.97 5.64
N TYR A 118 -5.64 15.13 5.43
CA TYR A 118 -5.67 14.06 4.42
C TYR A 118 -5.84 12.67 5.02
N LEU A 119 -5.32 12.46 6.21
CA LEU A 119 -5.33 11.18 6.91
C LEU A 119 -5.86 11.38 8.33
N LYS A 120 -7.01 10.81 8.65
CA LYS A 120 -7.56 10.82 10.02
C LYS A 120 -6.97 9.71 10.88
N GLN A 121 -6.86 8.51 10.31
CA GLN A 121 -6.39 7.32 11.02
C GLN A 121 -5.88 6.28 10.04
N LEU A 122 -4.85 5.57 10.46
CA LEU A 122 -4.36 4.35 9.83
C LEU A 122 -4.36 3.25 10.88
N ASP A 123 -5.12 2.19 10.66
CA ASP A 123 -5.08 0.99 11.49
C ASP A 123 -4.28 -0.09 10.78
N MET A 124 -3.30 -0.66 11.43
CA MET A 124 -2.51 -1.79 10.92
C MET A 124 -2.82 -3.05 11.70
N GLN A 125 -3.16 -4.11 10.99
CA GLN A 125 -3.25 -5.45 11.55
C GLN A 125 -1.95 -6.19 11.32
N ILE A 126 -1.32 -6.62 12.41
CA ILE A 126 0.02 -7.22 12.40
C ILE A 126 -0.04 -8.55 13.12
N GLU A 127 0.66 -9.56 12.62
CA GLU A 127 0.85 -10.82 13.34
C GLU A 127 1.53 -10.59 14.71
N PRO A 128 1.19 -11.36 15.74
CA PRO A 128 1.89 -11.32 17.00
C PRO A 128 3.40 -11.50 16.79
N GLY A 129 4.20 -10.62 17.43
CA GLY A 129 5.65 -10.57 17.21
C GLY A 129 6.09 -9.69 16.03
N GLY A 130 5.18 -9.01 15.35
CA GLY A 130 5.50 -7.98 14.36
C GLY A 130 6.05 -8.49 13.03
N LYS A 131 5.96 -9.80 12.76
CA LYS A 131 6.62 -10.43 11.61
C LYS A 131 5.95 -10.15 10.27
N ARG A 132 4.63 -9.92 10.26
CA ARG A 132 3.86 -9.76 9.03
C ARG A 132 2.71 -8.77 9.20
N LEU A 133 2.58 -7.87 8.23
CA LEU A 133 1.38 -7.05 8.07
C LEU A 133 0.28 -7.90 7.41
N LEU A 134 -0.85 -8.04 8.08
CA LEU A 134 -2.00 -8.80 7.60
C LEU A 134 -2.96 -7.93 6.81
N GLY A 135 -3.00 -6.64 7.12
CA GLY A 135 -3.87 -5.68 6.46
C GLY A 135 -3.77 -4.31 7.09
N PHE A 136 -4.43 -3.36 6.47
CA PHE A 136 -4.58 -2.03 7.04
C PHE A 136 -5.91 -1.38 6.64
N ARG A 137 -6.34 -0.42 7.43
CA ARG A 137 -7.46 0.46 7.14
C ARG A 137 -7.00 1.91 7.19
N ILE A 138 -7.22 2.65 6.12
CA ILE A 138 -6.98 4.10 6.04
C ILE A 138 -8.31 4.81 6.11
N VAL A 139 -8.43 5.79 7.01
CA VAL A 139 -9.55 6.73 7.07
C VAL A 139 -9.01 8.10 6.63
N GLN A 140 -9.51 8.59 5.52
CA GLN A 140 -9.08 9.87 4.94
C GLN A 140 -9.82 11.06 5.56
N GLY A 141 -9.30 12.27 5.33
CA GLY A 141 -9.87 13.51 5.83
C GLY A 141 -11.29 13.78 5.36
N ASP A 142 -11.62 13.39 4.14
CA ASP A 142 -12.96 13.52 3.52
C ASP A 142 -13.96 12.43 3.96
N GLY A 143 -13.55 11.50 4.83
CA GLY A 143 -14.36 10.37 5.26
C GLY A 143 -14.28 9.13 4.38
N SER A 144 -13.52 9.18 3.28
CA SER A 144 -13.23 8.00 2.47
C SER A 144 -12.45 6.97 3.29
N MET A 145 -12.71 5.68 3.02
CA MET A 145 -12.01 4.58 3.67
C MET A 145 -11.42 3.63 2.62
N LEU A 146 -10.23 3.13 2.91
CA LEU A 146 -9.59 2.04 2.19
C LEU A 146 -9.25 0.94 3.19
N LEU A 147 -9.85 -0.21 3.03
CA LEU A 147 -9.50 -1.44 3.75
C LEU A 147 -8.70 -2.33 2.82
N MET A 148 -7.57 -2.84 3.29
CA MET A 148 -6.73 -3.76 2.54
C MET A 148 -6.36 -4.97 3.39
N ASN A 149 -6.53 -6.16 2.84
CA ASN A 149 -6.17 -7.42 3.47
C ASN A 149 -5.17 -8.16 2.59
N PHE A 150 -4.07 -8.59 3.17
CA PHE A 150 -2.98 -9.30 2.49
C PHE A 150 -3.10 -10.80 2.69
N GLY A 151 -2.89 -11.55 1.61
CA GLY A 151 -2.71 -12.99 1.65
C GLY A 151 -1.34 -13.39 2.23
N PRO A 152 -1.09 -14.68 2.35
CA PRO A 152 0.23 -15.18 2.75
C PRO A 152 1.28 -14.82 1.68
N PRO A 153 2.53 -14.58 2.10
CA PRO A 153 3.63 -14.36 1.17
C PRO A 153 3.98 -15.67 0.46
N GLU A 154 4.21 -15.55 -0.83
CA GLU A 154 4.61 -16.65 -1.71
C GLU A 154 5.97 -16.37 -2.34
N LYS A 155 6.67 -17.43 -2.75
CA LYS A 155 7.86 -17.28 -3.59
C LYS A 155 7.42 -16.78 -4.97
N PRO A 156 8.07 -15.76 -5.54
CA PRO A 156 7.77 -15.35 -6.91
C PRO A 156 8.20 -16.47 -7.89
N GLY A 157 7.48 -16.54 -9.02
CA GLY A 157 7.85 -17.48 -10.11
C GLY A 157 9.21 -17.14 -10.74
N ALA A 158 9.75 -18.07 -11.52
CA ALA A 158 11.05 -17.90 -12.19
C ALA A 158 11.10 -16.68 -13.13
N ASP A 159 9.97 -16.31 -13.72
CA ASP A 159 9.86 -15.20 -14.68
C ASP A 159 9.57 -13.84 -14.04
N VAL A 160 9.70 -13.70 -12.72
CA VAL A 160 9.37 -12.47 -12.00
C VAL A 160 10.11 -11.24 -12.53
N GLU A 161 11.35 -11.39 -12.99
CA GLU A 161 12.14 -10.29 -13.57
C GLU A 161 11.49 -9.68 -14.82
N LYS A 162 10.78 -10.49 -15.61
CA LYS A 162 10.04 -9.99 -16.79
C LYS A 162 8.93 -9.01 -16.42
N LEU A 163 8.34 -9.16 -15.24
CA LEU A 163 7.28 -8.29 -14.76
C LEU A 163 7.77 -6.86 -14.49
N PHE A 164 9.06 -6.67 -14.25
CA PHE A 164 9.67 -5.35 -13.99
C PHE A 164 10.18 -4.67 -15.27
N ARG A 165 10.17 -5.36 -16.40
CA ARG A 165 10.52 -4.77 -17.68
C ARG A 165 9.32 -4.00 -18.22
N VAL A 166 9.55 -2.75 -18.56
CA VAL A 166 8.59 -1.93 -19.30
C VAL A 166 9.10 -1.91 -20.73
N GLU A 167 8.35 -2.50 -21.64
CA GLU A 167 8.66 -2.40 -23.07
C GLU A 167 8.57 -0.92 -23.44
N ALA A 168 9.67 -0.40 -24.00
CA ALA A 168 9.68 0.95 -24.57
C ALA A 168 8.68 0.95 -25.75
N GLN A 169 7.66 1.76 -25.64
CA GLN A 169 6.76 2.08 -26.76
C GLN A 169 7.39 3.17 -27.61
#